data_b59899ae3245a43f596d6bb30730d17f
#
_entry.id   b59899ae3245a43f596d6bb30730d17f
#
_cell.length_a   1.000
_cell.length_b   1.000
_cell.length_c   1.000
_cell.angle_alpha   90.00
_cell.angle_beta   90.00
_cell.angle_gamma   90.00
#
_symmetry.space_group_name_H-M   'P 1'
#
loop_
_entity.id
_entity.type
_entity.pdbx_description
1 polymer ?
#
loop_
_entity_poly.entity_id
_entity_poly.type
_entity_poly.pdbx_seq_one_letter_code
_entity_poly.pdbx_strand_id
1 'polypeptide(L)'
;MDFMQTQTCQNLARSFAGESQARQRYTQYAQQARKEGFEYLARLFEQTAGNEQAHAQEFLEKLQKYGRQPIENIDFSAGYPYTLGVTMENLLEAAKGENEEAARAYPAFARTAREEGYADAAAL
;
A
#
# COMPACT_ATOMS: atom_id res chain seq x y z
N MET A 1 -0.26 -26.53 0.43
CA MET A 1 0.48 -25.61 1.31
C MET A 1 -0.52 -24.73 2.04
N ASP A 2 -0.36 -24.57 3.33
CA ASP A 2 -1.18 -23.67 4.11
C ASP A 2 -0.96 -22.21 3.65
N PHE A 3 -2.05 -21.47 3.47
CA PHE A 3 -2.00 -20.07 3.01
C PHE A 3 -1.02 -19.23 3.85
N MET A 4 -1.00 -19.42 5.17
CA MET A 4 -0.15 -18.64 6.07
C MET A 4 1.35 -18.83 5.79
N GLN A 5 1.72 -19.86 5.03
CA GLN A 5 3.12 -20.16 4.68
C GLN A 5 3.46 -19.73 3.26
N THR A 6 2.50 -19.15 2.53
CA THR A 6 2.72 -18.76 1.12
C THR A 6 3.37 -17.39 0.99
N GLN A 7 4.01 -17.17 -0.14
CA GLN A 7 4.52 -15.85 -0.51
C GLN A 7 3.37 -14.86 -0.73
N THR A 8 2.21 -15.34 -1.22
CA THR A 8 1.02 -14.51 -1.39
C THR A 8 0.57 -13.91 -0.06
N CYS A 9 0.55 -14.69 1.01
CA CYS A 9 0.23 -14.19 2.35
C CYS A 9 1.17 -13.05 2.74
N GLN A 10 2.47 -13.23 2.58
CA GLN A 10 3.45 -12.20 2.89
C GLN A 10 3.30 -10.96 2.00
N ASN A 11 3.03 -11.16 0.71
CA ASN A 11 2.84 -10.04 -0.23
C ASN A 11 1.59 -9.23 0.12
N LEU A 12 0.50 -9.89 0.50
CA LEU A 12 -0.71 -9.19 0.94
C LEU A 12 -0.47 -8.41 2.24
N ALA A 13 0.27 -9.00 3.18
CA ALA A 13 0.62 -8.32 4.43
C ALA A 13 1.52 -7.11 4.16
N ARG A 14 2.52 -7.24 3.29
CA ARG A 14 3.36 -6.12 2.87
C ARG A 14 2.55 -5.01 2.21
N SER A 15 1.61 -5.39 1.34
CA SER A 15 0.76 -4.43 0.64
C SER A 15 -0.15 -3.69 1.62
N PHE A 16 -0.75 -4.40 2.56
CA PHE A 16 -1.57 -3.78 3.59
C PHE A 16 -0.74 -2.78 4.42
N ALA A 17 0.43 -3.18 4.88
CA ALA A 17 1.30 -2.31 5.67
C ALA A 17 1.76 -1.10 4.85
N GLY A 18 2.14 -1.30 3.59
CA GLY A 18 2.58 -0.23 2.71
C GLY A 18 1.49 0.78 2.40
N GLU A 19 0.27 0.30 2.09
CA GLU A 19 -0.87 1.17 1.82
C GLU A 19 -1.28 1.95 3.08
N SER A 20 -1.24 1.31 4.25
CA SER A 20 -1.56 1.95 5.53
C SER A 20 -0.53 3.04 5.86
N GLN A 21 0.75 2.76 5.65
CA GLN A 21 1.84 3.72 5.85
C GLN A 21 1.72 4.88 4.84
N ALA A 22 1.41 4.57 3.57
CA ALA A 22 1.22 5.57 2.54
C ALA A 22 0.05 6.50 2.86
N ARG A 23 -1.06 5.96 3.38
CA ARG A 23 -2.19 6.77 3.80
C ARG A 23 -1.76 7.83 4.82
N GLN A 24 -0.97 7.43 5.81
CA GLN A 24 -0.49 8.38 6.82
C GLN A 24 0.46 9.40 6.21
N ARG A 25 1.39 8.97 5.33
CA ARG A 25 2.31 9.90 4.68
C ARG A 25 1.56 10.93 3.84
N TYR A 26 0.59 10.50 3.03
CA TYR A 26 -0.20 11.42 2.20
C TYR A 26 -1.03 12.38 3.03
N THR A 27 -1.52 11.95 4.19
CA THR A 27 -2.20 12.85 5.15
C THR A 27 -1.24 13.94 5.62
N GLN A 28 0.01 13.58 5.94
CA GLN A 28 1.03 14.54 6.32
C GLN A 28 1.41 15.46 5.16
N TYR A 29 1.50 14.93 3.94
CA TYR A 29 1.78 15.71 2.75
C TYR A 29 0.70 16.77 2.51
N ALA A 30 -0.56 16.41 2.76
CA ALA A 30 -1.67 17.36 2.64
C ALA A 30 -1.53 18.50 3.66
N GLN A 31 -1.17 18.17 4.89
CA GLN A 31 -0.98 19.19 5.94
C GLN A 31 0.16 20.14 5.56
N GLN A 32 1.26 19.61 5.05
CA GLN A 32 2.39 20.43 4.63
C GLN A 32 2.02 21.34 3.45
N ALA A 33 1.29 20.81 2.48
CA ALA A 33 0.83 21.59 1.33
C ALA A 33 -0.04 22.78 1.79
N ARG A 34 -0.94 22.56 2.76
CA ARG A 34 -1.76 23.64 3.32
C ARG A 34 -0.92 24.69 4.02
N LYS A 35 0.10 24.29 4.77
CA LYS A 35 1.01 25.25 5.41
C LYS A 35 1.70 26.13 4.40
N GLU A 36 2.02 25.59 3.22
CA GLU A 36 2.67 26.34 2.15
C GLU A 36 1.69 27.09 1.25
N GLY A 37 0.38 26.99 1.52
CA GLY A 37 -0.63 27.69 0.75
C GLY A 37 -1.10 26.96 -0.52
N PHE A 38 -0.74 25.68 -0.69
CA PHE A 38 -1.11 24.89 -1.85
C PHE A 38 -2.38 24.06 -1.59
N GLU A 39 -3.52 24.74 -1.51
CA GLU A 39 -4.78 24.08 -1.15
C GLU A 39 -5.21 23.01 -2.15
N TYR A 40 -5.01 23.26 -3.44
CA TYR A 40 -5.36 22.26 -4.47
C TYR A 40 -4.54 20.97 -4.30
N LEU A 41 -3.24 21.10 -4.10
CA LEU A 41 -2.36 19.95 -3.87
C LEU A 41 -2.71 19.23 -2.56
N ALA A 42 -3.08 19.98 -1.53
CA ALA A 42 -3.53 19.39 -0.27
C ALA A 42 -4.74 18.48 -0.48
N ARG A 43 -5.72 18.93 -1.27
CA ARG A 43 -6.90 18.13 -1.59
C ARG A 43 -6.56 16.88 -2.39
N LEU A 44 -5.62 16.98 -3.34
CA LEU A 44 -5.15 15.82 -4.10
C LEU A 44 -4.48 14.79 -3.18
N PHE A 45 -3.63 15.24 -2.26
CA PHE A 45 -3.01 14.34 -1.29
C PHE A 45 -4.03 13.69 -0.37
N GLU A 46 -5.06 14.43 0.07
CA GLU A 46 -6.14 13.86 0.89
C GLU A 46 -6.93 12.81 0.12
N GLN A 47 -7.23 13.06 -1.15
CA GLN A 47 -7.91 12.10 -2.00
C GLN A 47 -7.07 10.83 -2.17
N THR A 48 -5.77 10.99 -2.41
CA THR A 48 -4.84 9.87 -2.52
C THR A 48 -4.78 9.08 -1.21
N ALA A 49 -4.73 9.77 -0.07
CA ALA A 49 -4.75 9.12 1.24
C ALA A 49 -6.01 8.27 1.42
N GLY A 50 -7.17 8.76 0.97
CA GLY A 50 -8.42 8.01 1.00
C GLY A 50 -8.37 6.77 0.10
N ASN A 51 -7.76 6.88 -1.09
CA ASN A 51 -7.58 5.75 -1.99
C ASN A 51 -6.67 4.69 -1.36
N GLU A 52 -5.59 5.11 -0.71
CA GLU A 52 -4.68 4.19 -0.03
C GLU A 52 -5.37 3.46 1.12
N GLN A 53 -6.26 4.14 1.85
CA GLN A 53 -7.07 3.51 2.89
C GLN A 53 -7.98 2.43 2.32
N ALA A 54 -8.64 2.70 1.20
CA ALA A 54 -9.51 1.72 0.54
C ALA A 54 -8.71 0.50 0.07
N HIS A 55 -7.53 0.72 -0.51
CA HIS A 55 -6.64 -0.37 -0.93
C HIS A 55 -6.20 -1.21 0.27
N ALA A 56 -5.79 -0.57 1.36
CA ALA A 56 -5.39 -1.27 2.59
C ALA A 56 -6.51 -2.16 3.09
N GLN A 57 -7.74 -1.67 3.09
CA GLN A 57 -8.91 -2.44 3.51
C GLN A 57 -9.09 -3.69 2.64
N GLU A 58 -8.96 -3.55 1.32
CA GLU A 58 -9.10 -4.67 0.39
C GLU A 58 -8.03 -5.75 0.65
N PHE A 59 -6.78 -5.36 0.89
CA PHE A 59 -5.71 -6.31 1.21
C PHE A 59 -5.97 -7.02 2.53
N LEU A 60 -6.43 -6.32 3.55
CA LEU A 60 -6.76 -6.93 4.83
C LEU A 60 -7.92 -7.92 4.71
N GLU A 61 -8.93 -7.58 3.91
CA GLU A 61 -10.08 -8.46 3.65
C GLU A 61 -9.64 -9.75 2.95
N LYS A 62 -8.71 -9.65 1.99
CA LYS A 62 -8.18 -10.83 1.30
C LYS A 62 -7.39 -11.73 2.25
N LEU A 63 -6.61 -11.15 3.15
CA LEU A 63 -5.90 -11.91 4.19
C LEU A 63 -6.90 -12.71 5.03
N GLN A 64 -7.98 -12.09 5.47
CA GLN A 64 -9.00 -12.76 6.26
C GLN A 64 -9.70 -13.87 5.45
N LYS A 65 -10.02 -13.60 4.19
CA LYS A 65 -10.68 -14.56 3.31
C LYS A 65 -9.85 -15.84 3.14
N TYR A 66 -8.57 -15.70 2.81
CA TYR A 66 -7.72 -16.86 2.54
C TYR A 66 -7.19 -17.51 3.81
N GLY A 67 -7.05 -16.75 4.90
CA GLY A 67 -6.60 -17.26 6.19
C GLY A 67 -7.63 -18.17 6.87
N ARG A 68 -8.92 -17.90 6.65
CA ARG A 68 -10.08 -18.71 7.09
C ARG A 68 -10.26 -18.88 8.58
N GLN A 69 -9.37 -18.34 9.40
CA GLN A 69 -9.41 -18.41 10.86
C GLN A 69 -8.72 -17.16 11.39
N PRO A 70 -8.91 -16.84 12.68
CA PRO A 70 -8.28 -15.65 13.23
C PRO A 70 -6.77 -15.66 13.00
N ILE A 71 -6.26 -14.53 12.48
CA ILE A 71 -4.83 -14.35 12.24
C ILE A 71 -4.31 -13.44 13.34
N GLU A 72 -3.45 -13.97 14.21
CA GLU A 72 -2.87 -13.18 15.30
C GLU A 72 -1.69 -12.35 14.83
N ASN A 73 -0.86 -12.89 13.96
CA ASN A 73 0.35 -12.23 13.51
C ASN A 73 0.82 -12.76 12.16
N ILE A 74 1.44 -11.89 11.36
CA ILE A 74 2.14 -12.28 10.13
C ILE A 74 3.50 -11.58 10.17
N ASP A 75 4.57 -12.36 10.28
CA ASP A 75 5.92 -11.83 10.23
C ASP A 75 6.39 -11.68 8.79
N PHE A 76 6.96 -10.53 8.46
CA PHE A 76 7.56 -10.30 7.16
C PHE A 76 8.63 -9.21 7.28
N SER A 77 9.50 -9.14 6.27
CA SER A 77 10.49 -8.08 6.16
C SER A 77 10.13 -7.18 4.98
N ALA A 78 10.14 -5.86 5.20
CA ALA A 78 9.83 -4.88 4.14
C ALA A 78 10.42 -3.52 4.50
N GLY A 79 10.64 -2.71 3.47
CA GLY A 79 11.02 -1.32 3.62
C GLY A 79 9.97 -0.42 2.97
N TYR A 80 9.71 0.72 3.57
CA TYR A 80 8.78 1.71 3.04
C TYR A 80 9.40 3.10 3.10
N PRO A 81 8.95 4.05 2.24
CA PRO A 81 9.48 5.41 2.26
C PRO A 81 9.10 6.16 3.55
N TYR A 82 10.00 7.03 4.00
CA TYR A 82 9.76 7.86 5.18
C TYR A 82 10.00 9.34 4.90
N THR A 83 10.05 9.73 3.62
CA THR A 83 10.27 11.12 3.24
C THR A 83 9.11 12.00 3.69
N LEU A 84 9.41 13.06 4.42
CA LEU A 84 8.44 14.06 4.82
C LEU A 84 9.17 15.41 4.82
N GLY A 85 8.96 16.20 3.80
CA GLY A 85 9.62 17.48 3.61
C GLY A 85 8.67 18.55 3.12
N VAL A 86 9.19 19.48 2.32
CA VAL A 86 8.34 20.50 1.69
C VAL A 86 7.54 19.88 0.55
N THR A 87 6.51 20.57 0.11
CA THR A 87 5.54 20.04 -0.87
C THR A 87 6.21 19.51 -2.13
N MET A 88 7.20 20.22 -2.68
CA MET A 88 7.89 19.77 -3.89
C MET A 88 8.62 18.44 -3.69
N GLU A 89 9.29 18.27 -2.56
CA GLU A 89 9.96 17.01 -2.21
C GLU A 89 8.94 15.88 -2.06
N ASN A 90 7.82 16.17 -1.41
CA ASN A 90 6.75 15.19 -1.20
C ASN A 90 6.12 14.76 -2.53
N LEU A 91 5.92 15.68 -3.46
CA LEU A 91 5.41 15.37 -4.81
C LEU A 91 6.35 14.46 -5.58
N LEU A 92 7.65 14.75 -5.53
CA LEU A 92 8.64 13.93 -6.23
C LEU A 92 8.70 12.51 -5.66
N GLU A 93 8.65 12.40 -4.35
CA GLU A 93 8.67 11.09 -3.68
C GLU A 93 7.38 10.31 -3.97
N ALA A 94 6.23 10.96 -4.00
CA ALA A 94 4.96 10.34 -4.34
C ALA A 94 4.97 9.78 -5.76
N ALA A 95 5.44 10.58 -6.73
CA ALA A 95 5.54 10.14 -8.13
C ALA A 95 6.47 8.94 -8.29
N LYS A 96 7.60 8.94 -7.59
CA LYS A 96 8.57 7.84 -7.61
C LYS A 96 7.94 6.55 -7.05
N GLY A 97 7.24 6.64 -5.92
CA GLY A 97 6.58 5.50 -5.29
C GLY A 97 5.52 4.88 -6.16
N GLU A 98 4.64 5.69 -6.76
CA GLU A 98 3.60 5.21 -7.66
C GLU A 98 4.19 4.48 -8.88
N ASN A 99 5.24 5.02 -9.48
CA ASN A 99 5.91 4.38 -10.60
C ASN A 99 6.50 3.03 -10.23
N GLU A 100 7.13 2.92 -9.07
CA GLU A 100 7.72 1.67 -8.60
C GLU A 100 6.66 0.60 -8.37
N GLU A 101 5.54 0.96 -7.72
CA GLU A 101 4.44 0.04 -7.47
C GLU A 101 3.81 -0.46 -8.76
N ALA A 102 3.50 0.45 -9.69
CA ALA A 102 2.84 0.11 -10.95
C ALA A 102 3.75 -0.70 -11.87
N ALA A 103 5.04 -0.38 -11.91
CA ALA A 103 5.97 -1.00 -12.86
C ALA A 103 6.54 -2.33 -12.38
N ARG A 104 6.72 -2.53 -11.08
CA ARG A 104 7.46 -3.68 -10.53
C ARG A 104 6.76 -4.45 -9.43
N ALA A 105 6.41 -3.77 -8.34
CA ALA A 105 5.96 -4.45 -7.13
C ALA A 105 4.65 -5.19 -7.33
N TYR A 106 3.62 -4.51 -7.78
CA TYR A 106 2.30 -5.13 -7.92
C TYR A 106 2.21 -6.13 -9.08
N PRO A 107 2.82 -5.91 -10.26
CA PRO A 107 2.87 -6.97 -11.27
C PRO A 107 3.55 -8.25 -10.78
N ALA A 108 4.63 -8.13 -10.02
CA ALA A 108 5.32 -9.29 -9.44
C ALA A 108 4.43 -10.00 -8.41
N PHE A 109 3.75 -9.27 -7.54
CA PHE A 109 2.83 -9.84 -6.55
C PHE A 109 1.65 -10.55 -7.22
N ALA A 110 1.09 -9.95 -8.28
CA ALA A 110 -0.02 -10.55 -9.02
C ALA A 110 0.40 -11.86 -9.68
N ARG A 111 1.60 -11.91 -10.26
CA ARG A 111 2.13 -13.15 -10.86
C ARG A 111 2.26 -14.24 -9.82
N THR A 112 2.86 -13.95 -8.68
CA THR A 112 3.01 -14.90 -7.57
C THR A 112 1.65 -15.40 -7.09
N ALA A 113 0.68 -14.51 -6.93
CA ALA A 113 -0.66 -14.89 -6.50
C ALA A 113 -1.32 -15.85 -7.48
N ARG A 114 -1.20 -15.61 -8.79
CA ARG A 114 -1.73 -16.50 -9.80
C ARG A 114 -1.04 -17.87 -9.76
N GLU A 115 0.27 -17.88 -9.63
CA GLU A 115 1.07 -19.13 -9.56
C GLU A 115 0.72 -19.96 -8.33
N GLU A 116 0.40 -19.32 -7.22
CA GLU A 116 0.02 -19.99 -5.97
C GLU A 116 -1.49 -20.29 -5.88
N GLY A 117 -2.28 -19.93 -6.89
CA GLY A 117 -3.70 -20.25 -6.96
C GLY A 117 -4.65 -19.23 -6.32
N TYR A 118 -4.21 -17.99 -6.13
CA TYR A 118 -5.01 -16.94 -5.51
C TYR A 118 -5.34 -15.83 -6.51
N ALA A 119 -6.09 -16.18 -7.57
CA ALA A 119 -6.41 -15.26 -8.66
C ALA A 119 -7.12 -13.98 -8.19
N ASP A 120 -7.96 -14.06 -7.16
CA ASP A 120 -8.64 -12.88 -6.59
C ASP A 120 -7.63 -11.87 -6.05
N ALA A 121 -6.56 -12.35 -5.42
CA ALA A 121 -5.50 -11.48 -4.92
C ALA A 121 -4.75 -10.82 -6.07
N ALA A 122 -4.56 -11.54 -7.18
CA ALA A 122 -3.90 -11.00 -8.38
C ALA A 122 -4.69 -9.87 -9.03
N ALA A 123 -6.03 -9.87 -8.88
CA ALA A 123 -6.91 -8.87 -9.48
C ALA A 123 -6.94 -7.53 -8.73
N LEU A 124 -6.37 -7.48 -7.53
CA LEU A 124 -6.25 -6.24 -6.79
C LEU A 124 -5.15 -5.39 -7.40
#